data_874818ffbd0069726495bbd3f7473285
#
_entry.id   874818ffbd0069726495bbd3f7473285
#
_cell.length_a   1.000
_cell.length_b   1.000
_cell.length_c   1.000
_cell.angle_alpha   90.00
_cell.angle_beta   90.00
_cell.angle_gamma   90.00
#
_symmetry.space_group_name_H-M   'P 1'
#
loop_
_entity.id
_entity.type
_entity.pdbx_description
1 polymer ?
#
loop_
_entity_poly.entity_id
_entity_poly.type
_entity_poly.pdbx_seq_one_letter_code
_entity_poly.pdbx_strand_id
1 'polypeptide(L)'
;MNILITESQYKLITETRHGLLNYLVRKSKEYTGVLWPEYVIRDWMYKNTKEVGPDNNVYKKLGQTYFDNWIQRFGKGYWEFRVLDVSIDIFIDGDQQGLKSKIGGSINQQVPNDSERHNTQQSKLDTNGISSEPIIVYLTKDGKYDLVEGWHRTTASLKKYNRYKQNAWVYINF
;
A
#
# COMPACT_ATOMS: atom_id res chain seq x y z
N MET A 1 22.64 -12.00 -14.57
CA MET A 1 22.27 -11.01 -13.53
C MET A 1 21.81 -11.78 -12.29
N ASN A 2 22.65 -11.87 -11.25
CA ASN A 2 22.29 -12.55 -10.01
C ASN A 2 21.35 -11.64 -9.22
N ILE A 3 20.10 -12.05 -9.12
CA ILE A 3 19.13 -11.36 -8.26
C ILE A 3 19.46 -11.74 -6.82
N LEU A 4 20.03 -10.82 -6.05
CA LEU A 4 20.21 -10.98 -4.61
C LEU A 4 18.83 -10.95 -3.96
N ILE A 5 18.32 -12.12 -3.62
CA ILE A 5 17.09 -12.27 -2.84
C ILE A 5 17.49 -12.12 -1.37
N THR A 6 16.84 -11.25 -0.62
CA THR A 6 17.06 -11.18 0.83
C THR A 6 16.56 -12.46 1.50
N GLU A 7 17.11 -12.80 2.67
CA GLU A 7 16.67 -13.96 3.45
C GLU A 7 15.17 -13.94 3.74
N SER A 8 14.61 -12.77 4.05
CA SER A 8 13.17 -12.57 4.23
C SER A 8 12.37 -12.85 2.95
N GLN A 9 12.88 -12.47 1.80
CA GLN A 9 12.23 -12.74 0.51
C GLN A 9 12.29 -14.22 0.16
N TYR A 10 13.42 -14.89 0.45
CA TYR A 10 13.55 -16.33 0.29
C TYR A 10 12.58 -17.10 1.20
N LYS A 11 12.47 -16.68 2.46
CA LYS A 11 11.53 -17.24 3.43
C LYS A 11 10.08 -17.06 2.98
N LEU A 12 9.72 -15.89 2.44
CA LEU A 12 8.41 -15.62 1.85
C LEU A 12 8.08 -16.59 0.71
N ILE A 13 9.05 -16.92 -0.14
CA ILE A 13 8.86 -17.81 -1.28
C ILE A 13 8.77 -19.28 -0.85
N THR A 14 9.54 -19.70 0.16
CA THR A 14 9.69 -21.10 0.54
C THR A 14 8.74 -21.58 1.62
N GLU A 15 8.38 -20.74 2.58
CA GLU A 15 7.55 -21.12 3.75
C GLU A 15 6.05 -20.95 3.54
N THR A 16 5.60 -20.32 2.46
CA THR A 16 4.17 -20.05 2.28
C THR A 16 3.42 -21.23 1.66
N ARG A 17 2.71 -21.98 2.50
CA ARG A 17 1.73 -22.99 2.10
C ARG A 17 0.45 -22.39 1.48
N HIS A 18 0.35 -21.09 1.31
CA HIS A 18 -0.83 -20.40 0.80
C HIS A 18 -0.67 -20.09 -0.70
N GLY A 19 -1.43 -20.77 -1.54
CA GLY A 19 -1.38 -20.59 -3.00
C GLY A 19 -1.54 -19.15 -3.48
N LEU A 20 -2.32 -18.32 -2.76
CA LEU A 20 -2.51 -16.91 -3.09
C LEU A 20 -1.22 -16.08 -2.91
N LEU A 21 -0.49 -16.27 -1.81
CA LEU A 21 0.72 -15.50 -1.56
C LEU A 21 1.81 -15.82 -2.60
N ASN A 22 1.97 -17.10 -2.93
CA ASN A 22 2.86 -17.54 -4.00
C ASN A 22 2.43 -16.96 -5.36
N TYR A 23 1.13 -16.90 -5.61
CA TYR A 23 0.56 -16.27 -6.80
C TYR A 23 0.94 -14.78 -6.87
N LEU A 24 0.76 -14.01 -5.81
CA LEU A 24 1.09 -12.58 -5.76
C LEU A 24 2.59 -12.32 -5.98
N VAL A 25 3.45 -13.12 -5.33
CA VAL A 25 4.91 -13.05 -5.53
C VAL A 25 5.29 -13.30 -6.98
N ARG A 26 4.74 -14.36 -7.57
CA ARG A 26 5.02 -14.72 -8.96
C ARG A 26 4.54 -13.65 -9.94
N LYS A 27 3.30 -13.17 -9.76
CA LYS A 27 2.68 -12.17 -10.65
C LYS A 27 3.36 -10.81 -10.54
N SER A 28 3.73 -10.37 -9.35
CA SER A 28 4.48 -9.13 -9.20
C SER A 28 5.80 -9.17 -9.97
N LYS A 29 6.54 -10.27 -9.88
CA LYS A 29 7.78 -10.45 -10.64
C LYS A 29 7.56 -10.56 -12.15
N GLU A 30 6.52 -11.27 -12.57
CA GLU A 30 6.17 -11.44 -13.99
C GLU A 30 5.86 -10.11 -14.66
N TYR A 31 5.03 -9.27 -14.04
CA TYR A 31 4.59 -8.00 -14.62
C TYR A 31 5.62 -6.88 -14.47
N THR A 32 6.26 -6.77 -13.31
CA THR A 32 7.14 -5.64 -13.03
C THR A 32 8.62 -5.93 -13.26
N GLY A 33 9.00 -7.19 -13.37
CA GLY A 33 10.38 -7.63 -13.55
C GLY A 33 11.17 -7.72 -12.25
N VAL A 34 10.61 -7.31 -11.11
CA VAL A 34 11.28 -7.30 -9.81
C VAL A 34 10.47 -8.05 -8.75
N LEU A 35 11.17 -8.55 -7.72
CA LEU A 35 10.50 -9.04 -6.52
C LEU A 35 10.05 -7.84 -5.68
N TRP A 36 8.81 -7.90 -5.25
CA TRP A 36 8.25 -6.86 -4.40
C TRP A 36 8.66 -7.06 -2.94
N PRO A 37 8.82 -5.97 -2.16
CA PRO A 37 9.14 -6.06 -0.76
C PRO A 37 8.14 -6.90 0.03
N GLU A 38 8.60 -7.64 1.02
CA GLU A 38 7.75 -8.51 1.85
C GLU A 38 6.58 -7.72 2.48
N TYR A 39 6.86 -6.52 2.98
CA TYR A 39 5.83 -5.63 3.52
C TYR A 39 4.71 -5.35 2.50
N VAL A 40 5.07 -5.03 1.24
CA VAL A 40 4.10 -4.72 0.18
C VAL A 40 3.24 -5.95 -0.13
N ILE A 41 3.85 -7.12 -0.25
CA ILE A 41 3.10 -8.36 -0.54
C ILE A 41 2.22 -8.78 0.65
N ARG A 42 2.76 -8.83 1.89
CA ARG A 42 2.05 -9.35 3.06
C ARG A 42 1.09 -8.34 3.66
N ASP A 43 1.58 -7.13 3.91
CA ASP A 43 0.86 -6.17 4.73
C ASP A 43 -0.11 -5.33 3.92
N TRP A 44 0.10 -5.23 2.62
CA TRP A 44 -0.85 -4.58 1.73
C TRP A 44 -1.66 -5.59 0.90
N MET A 45 -1.05 -6.28 -0.06
CA MET A 45 -1.80 -7.10 -1.02
C MET A 45 -2.51 -8.28 -0.36
N TYR A 46 -1.82 -9.05 0.47
CA TYR A 46 -2.37 -10.24 1.11
C TYR A 46 -3.43 -9.91 2.16
N LYS A 47 -3.22 -8.87 2.98
CA LYS A 47 -4.22 -8.42 3.96
C LYS A 47 -5.50 -7.95 3.27
N ASN A 48 -5.39 -7.10 2.25
CA ASN A 48 -6.57 -6.64 1.50
C ASN A 48 -7.34 -7.79 0.86
N THR A 49 -6.66 -8.84 0.44
CA THR A 49 -7.29 -10.03 -0.09
C THR A 49 -8.04 -10.84 0.99
N LYS A 50 -7.50 -10.89 2.22
CA LYS A 50 -8.16 -11.57 3.35
C LYS A 50 -9.40 -10.84 3.84
N GLU A 51 -9.36 -9.51 3.88
CA GLU A 51 -10.47 -8.70 4.41
C GLU A 51 -11.75 -8.83 3.57
N VAL A 52 -11.65 -9.24 2.31
CA VAL A 52 -12.82 -9.41 1.43
C VAL A 52 -13.39 -10.84 1.46
N GLY A 53 -12.81 -11.74 2.23
CA GLY A 53 -13.30 -13.07 2.56
C GLY A 53 -12.70 -14.22 1.73
N PRO A 54 -11.88 -15.08 2.37
CA PRO A 54 -11.14 -16.17 1.70
C PRO A 54 -12.02 -17.33 1.24
N ASP A 55 -13.24 -17.44 1.76
CA ASP A 55 -14.13 -18.59 1.50
C ASP A 55 -15.12 -18.37 0.36
N ASN A 56 -15.13 -17.18 -0.23
CA ASN A 56 -16.02 -16.88 -1.33
C ASN A 56 -15.38 -17.22 -2.67
N ASN A 57 -15.90 -18.26 -3.35
CA ASN A 57 -15.42 -18.69 -4.67
C ASN A 57 -15.49 -17.59 -5.76
N VAL A 58 -16.42 -16.64 -5.62
CA VAL A 58 -16.52 -15.45 -6.50
C VAL A 58 -15.34 -14.55 -6.27
N TYR A 59 -14.89 -14.41 -5.01
CA TYR A 59 -13.77 -13.57 -4.65
C TYR A 59 -12.41 -14.13 -5.07
N LYS A 60 -12.21 -15.44 -5.01
CA LYS A 60 -10.99 -16.07 -5.53
C LYS A 60 -10.77 -15.74 -7.01
N LYS A 61 -11.83 -15.72 -7.82
CA LYS A 61 -11.78 -15.31 -9.23
C LYS A 61 -11.60 -13.80 -9.44
N LEU A 62 -12.41 -12.99 -8.76
CA LEU A 62 -12.35 -11.52 -8.86
C LEU A 62 -11.09 -10.96 -8.21
N GLY A 63 -10.65 -11.55 -7.10
CA GLY A 63 -9.43 -11.14 -6.41
C GLY A 63 -8.18 -11.32 -7.28
N GLN A 64 -8.05 -12.43 -7.96
CA GLN A 64 -6.94 -12.66 -8.89
C GLN A 64 -6.95 -11.63 -10.03
N THR A 65 -8.08 -11.42 -10.67
CA THR A 65 -8.23 -10.44 -11.77
C THR A 65 -8.00 -9.01 -11.28
N TYR A 66 -8.50 -8.67 -10.10
CA TYR A 66 -8.31 -7.36 -9.50
C TYR A 66 -6.83 -7.07 -9.23
N PHE A 67 -6.12 -8.00 -8.61
CA PHE A 67 -4.69 -7.83 -8.34
C PHE A 67 -3.83 -7.91 -9.59
N ASP A 68 -4.18 -8.71 -10.58
CA ASP A 68 -3.49 -8.71 -11.87
C ASP A 68 -3.55 -7.33 -12.52
N ASN A 69 -4.73 -6.72 -12.59
CA ASN A 69 -4.91 -5.38 -13.11
C ASN A 69 -4.13 -4.33 -12.30
N TRP A 70 -4.12 -4.47 -10.99
CA TRP A 70 -3.37 -3.59 -10.09
C TRP A 70 -1.87 -3.69 -10.31
N ILE A 71 -1.32 -4.90 -10.31
CA ILE A 71 0.11 -5.13 -10.51
C ILE A 71 0.54 -4.65 -11.90
N GLN A 72 -0.27 -4.88 -12.93
CA GLN A 72 0.02 -4.42 -14.29
C GLN A 72 0.14 -2.89 -14.39
N ARG A 73 -0.63 -2.13 -13.60
CA ARG A 73 -0.54 -0.66 -13.58
C ARG A 73 0.84 -0.14 -13.17
N PHE A 74 1.57 -0.91 -12.35
CA PHE A 74 2.92 -0.52 -11.95
C PHE A 74 3.91 -0.55 -13.11
N GLY A 75 3.74 -1.47 -14.09
CA GLY A 75 4.66 -1.62 -15.20
C GLY A 75 6.05 -2.07 -14.75
N LYS A 76 7.05 -1.91 -15.60
CA LYS A 76 8.45 -2.23 -15.26
C LYS A 76 9.06 -1.14 -14.39
N GLY A 77 9.69 -1.52 -13.28
CA GLY A 77 10.23 -0.58 -12.34
C GLY A 77 10.91 -1.25 -11.15
N TYR A 78 11.08 -0.51 -10.07
CA TYR A 78 11.71 -1.01 -8.85
C TYR A 78 11.15 -0.32 -7.60
N TRP A 79 11.40 -0.92 -6.44
CA TRP A 79 11.01 -0.41 -5.14
C TRP A 79 12.19 0.26 -4.43
N GLU A 80 11.93 1.41 -3.82
CA GLU A 80 12.86 2.04 -2.88
C GLU A 80 12.16 2.30 -1.54
N PHE A 81 12.92 2.11 -0.45
CA PHE A 81 12.49 2.53 0.87
C PHE A 81 13.02 3.94 1.14
N ARG A 82 12.13 4.89 1.41
CA ARG A 82 12.45 6.29 1.62
C ARG A 82 11.78 6.85 2.86
N VAL A 83 12.34 7.93 3.41
CA VAL A 83 11.63 8.83 4.32
C VAL A 83 11.13 10.00 3.51
N LEU A 84 9.81 10.13 3.39
CA LEU A 84 9.17 11.23 2.68
C LEU A 84 8.83 12.36 3.64
N ASP A 85 8.93 13.57 3.16
CA ASP A 85 8.42 14.77 3.81
C ASP A 85 6.98 14.98 3.30
N VAL A 86 6.02 14.44 4.05
CA VAL A 86 4.63 14.30 3.60
C VAL A 86 3.84 15.58 3.89
N SER A 87 3.29 16.14 2.84
CA SER A 87 2.27 17.19 2.83
C SER A 87 1.23 16.85 1.76
N ILE A 88 0.07 17.49 1.76
CA ILE A 88 -1.00 17.18 0.80
C ILE A 88 -0.57 17.39 -0.66
N ASP A 89 0.24 18.39 -0.91
CA ASP A 89 0.67 18.83 -2.24
C ASP A 89 1.65 17.88 -2.95
N ILE A 90 2.25 16.93 -2.23
CA ILE A 90 3.11 15.92 -2.85
C ILE A 90 2.32 14.84 -3.60
N PHE A 91 1.02 14.70 -3.32
CA PHE A 91 0.18 13.69 -3.93
C PHE A 91 -0.46 14.15 -5.24
N ILE A 92 -0.90 13.21 -6.06
CA ILE A 92 -1.71 13.49 -7.26
C ILE A 92 -3.05 14.15 -6.88
N ASP A 93 -3.66 14.88 -7.81
CA ASP A 93 -4.85 15.69 -7.55
C ASP A 93 -6.02 14.88 -6.96
N GLY A 94 -6.24 13.65 -7.46
CA GLY A 94 -7.28 12.76 -6.94
C GLY A 94 -7.07 12.41 -5.46
N ASP A 95 -5.83 12.13 -5.08
CA ASP A 95 -5.47 11.80 -3.71
C ASP A 95 -5.54 13.04 -2.81
N GLN A 96 -5.12 14.21 -3.30
CA GLN A 96 -5.26 15.46 -2.57
C GLN A 96 -6.72 15.74 -2.21
N GLN A 97 -7.64 15.55 -3.17
CA GLN A 97 -9.08 15.71 -2.95
C GLN A 97 -9.61 14.69 -1.94
N GLY A 98 -9.22 13.42 -2.08
CA GLY A 98 -9.59 12.35 -1.16
C GLY A 98 -9.09 12.60 0.27
N LEU A 99 -7.84 13.01 0.43
CA LEU A 99 -7.25 13.34 1.73
C LEU A 99 -7.94 14.55 2.37
N LYS A 100 -8.18 15.64 1.62
CA LYS A 100 -8.91 16.82 2.10
C LYS A 100 -10.31 16.45 2.57
N SER A 101 -11.02 15.64 1.80
CA SER A 101 -12.35 15.15 2.13
C SER A 101 -12.35 14.35 3.44
N LYS A 102 -11.42 13.41 3.59
CA LYS A 102 -11.28 12.61 4.82
C LYS A 102 -10.86 13.44 6.04
N ILE A 103 -9.96 14.40 5.88
CA ILE A 103 -9.58 15.36 6.92
C ILE A 103 -10.81 16.17 7.38
N GLY A 104 -11.69 16.54 6.45
CA GLY A 104 -12.97 17.20 6.71
C GLY A 104 -14.06 16.30 7.32
N GLY A 105 -13.76 15.02 7.57
CA GLY A 105 -14.67 14.07 8.22
C GLY A 105 -15.54 13.25 7.28
N SER A 106 -15.30 13.28 5.98
CA SER A 106 -16.03 12.43 5.03
C SER A 106 -15.68 10.96 5.24
N ILE A 107 -16.70 10.10 5.28
CA ILE A 107 -16.59 8.65 5.42
C ILE A 107 -16.90 8.00 4.08
N ASN A 108 -16.06 7.09 3.64
CA ASN A 108 -16.33 6.29 2.46
C ASN A 108 -17.16 5.05 2.84
N GLN A 109 -18.45 5.08 2.56
CA GLN A 109 -19.37 3.97 2.85
C GLN A 109 -19.04 2.66 2.11
N GLN A 110 -18.25 2.73 1.03
CA GLN A 110 -17.80 1.54 0.29
C GLN A 110 -16.60 0.84 0.95
N VAL A 111 -15.94 1.52 1.91
CA VAL A 111 -14.83 0.95 2.67
C VAL A 111 -15.36 0.39 3.98
N PRO A 112 -15.29 -0.92 4.21
CA PRO A 112 -15.73 -1.51 5.47
C PRO A 112 -15.05 -0.85 6.67
N ASN A 113 -15.84 -0.43 7.65
CA ASN A 113 -15.36 0.18 8.91
C ASN A 113 -14.46 1.42 8.73
N ASP A 114 -14.66 2.22 7.65
CA ASP A 114 -13.80 3.38 7.33
C ASP A 114 -13.71 4.37 8.52
N SER A 115 -14.83 4.65 9.19
CA SER A 115 -14.87 5.51 10.37
C SER A 115 -14.08 4.95 11.55
N GLU A 116 -14.27 3.66 11.85
CA GLU A 116 -13.55 2.98 12.93
C GLU A 116 -12.04 2.91 12.66
N ARG A 117 -11.65 2.60 11.44
CA ARG A 117 -10.25 2.60 11.00
C ARG A 117 -9.62 3.97 11.13
N HIS A 118 -10.36 5.04 10.78
CA HIS A 118 -9.88 6.41 10.93
C HIS A 118 -9.69 6.76 12.41
N ASN A 119 -10.69 6.49 13.26
CA ASN A 119 -10.61 6.74 14.70
C ASN A 119 -9.47 5.95 15.38
N THR A 120 -9.28 4.70 14.96
CA THR A 120 -8.17 3.86 15.45
C THR A 120 -6.81 4.47 15.11
N GLN A 121 -6.62 4.96 13.89
CA GLN A 121 -5.36 5.60 13.50
C GLN A 121 -5.15 6.93 14.22
N GLN A 122 -6.20 7.71 14.42
CA GLN A 122 -6.14 8.95 15.22
C GLN A 122 -5.73 8.66 16.66
N SER A 123 -6.35 7.67 17.31
CA SER A 123 -6.01 7.26 18.67
C SER A 123 -4.57 6.75 18.80
N LYS A 124 -4.11 5.94 17.84
CA LYS A 124 -2.72 5.49 17.78
C LYS A 124 -1.74 6.66 17.64
N LEU A 125 -2.07 7.64 16.78
CA LEU A 125 -1.25 8.83 16.57
C LEU A 125 -1.16 9.67 17.85
N ASP A 126 -2.27 9.80 18.59
CA ASP A 126 -2.32 10.59 19.81
C ASP A 126 -1.55 9.94 20.96
N THR A 127 -1.51 8.61 21.01
CA THR A 127 -0.82 7.83 22.03
C THR A 127 0.65 7.60 21.71
N ASN A 128 0.97 7.22 20.48
CA ASN A 128 2.28 6.68 20.08
C ASN A 128 3.05 7.62 19.13
N GLY A 129 2.43 8.73 18.69
CA GLY A 129 2.99 9.60 17.67
C GLY A 129 2.88 9.02 16.26
N ILE A 130 3.68 9.57 15.34
CA ILE A 130 3.67 9.15 13.92
C ILE A 130 4.07 7.69 13.81
N SER A 131 3.26 6.91 13.09
CA SER A 131 3.50 5.48 12.88
C SER A 131 4.82 5.24 12.14
N SER A 132 5.60 4.27 12.61
CA SER A 132 6.79 3.77 11.90
C SER A 132 6.44 2.88 10.71
N GLU A 133 5.20 2.38 10.62
CA GLU A 133 4.74 1.58 9.48
C GLU A 133 4.80 2.41 8.19
N PRO A 134 5.46 1.92 7.13
CA PRO A 134 5.58 2.68 5.88
C PRO A 134 4.23 2.81 5.17
N ILE A 135 4.03 3.94 4.50
CA ILE A 135 3.02 4.06 3.45
C ILE A 135 3.53 3.45 2.16
N ILE A 136 2.63 3.12 1.24
CA ILE A 136 2.97 2.62 -0.09
C ILE A 136 2.53 3.65 -1.10
N VAL A 137 3.45 4.11 -1.93
CA VAL A 137 3.20 5.11 -2.96
C VAL A 137 3.81 4.72 -4.29
N TYR A 138 3.23 5.22 -5.36
CA TYR A 138 3.76 5.14 -6.71
C TYR A 138 4.24 6.53 -7.14
N LEU A 139 5.49 6.64 -7.59
CA LEU A 139 6.05 7.90 -8.10
C LEU A 139 5.63 8.09 -9.57
N THR A 140 4.84 9.11 -9.83
CA THR A 140 4.38 9.45 -11.19
C THR A 140 5.45 10.21 -11.98
N LYS A 141 5.29 10.31 -13.28
CA LYS A 141 6.28 10.96 -14.17
C LYS A 141 6.42 12.47 -13.92
N ASP A 142 5.41 13.11 -13.37
CA ASP A 142 5.40 14.52 -12.97
C ASP A 142 5.93 14.76 -11.56
N GLY A 143 6.50 13.72 -10.92
CA GLY A 143 7.13 13.83 -9.61
C GLY A 143 6.14 13.86 -8.44
N LYS A 144 4.87 13.57 -8.68
CA LYS A 144 3.85 13.40 -7.65
C LYS A 144 3.78 11.96 -7.18
N TYR A 145 3.13 11.74 -6.03
CA TYR A 145 2.89 10.41 -5.50
C TYR A 145 1.41 10.02 -5.60
N ASP A 146 1.13 8.82 -6.09
CA ASP A 146 -0.17 8.16 -5.99
C ASP A 146 -0.14 7.32 -4.70
N LEU A 147 -1.04 7.61 -3.76
CA LEU A 147 -1.12 6.95 -2.45
C LEU A 147 -1.84 5.62 -2.57
N VAL A 148 -1.07 4.55 -2.66
CA VAL A 148 -1.57 3.19 -2.83
C VAL A 148 -2.12 2.61 -1.52
N GLU A 149 -1.38 2.79 -0.40
CA GLU A 149 -1.76 2.29 0.92
C GLU A 149 -1.30 3.23 2.02
N GLY A 150 -2.05 3.25 3.13
CA GLY A 150 -1.77 4.10 4.28
C GLY A 150 -2.69 5.32 4.41
N TRP A 151 -3.82 5.33 3.71
CA TRP A 151 -4.78 6.42 3.67
C TRP A 151 -5.21 6.93 5.05
N HIS A 152 -5.62 6.05 5.96
CA HIS A 152 -6.11 6.44 7.28
C HIS A 152 -5.01 7.07 8.13
N ARG A 153 -3.79 6.49 8.14
CA ARG A 153 -2.66 7.05 8.90
C ARG A 153 -2.16 8.37 8.30
N THR A 154 -2.12 8.47 6.97
CA THR A 154 -1.77 9.72 6.28
C THR A 154 -2.77 10.81 6.59
N THR A 155 -4.07 10.51 6.52
CA THR A 155 -5.14 11.45 6.87
C THR A 155 -5.01 11.94 8.32
N ALA A 156 -4.86 11.01 9.28
CA ALA A 156 -4.72 11.35 10.69
C ALA A 156 -3.50 12.24 10.94
N SER A 157 -2.34 11.89 10.35
CA SER A 157 -1.11 12.67 10.51
C SER A 157 -1.18 14.05 9.87
N LEU A 158 -1.74 14.16 8.66
CA LEU A 158 -1.94 15.46 7.99
C LEU A 158 -2.94 16.35 8.73
N LYS A 159 -4.00 15.77 9.29
CA LYS A 159 -4.97 16.50 10.13
C LYS A 159 -4.31 17.14 11.35
N LYS A 160 -3.32 16.45 11.95
CA LYS A 160 -2.65 16.91 13.17
C LYS A 160 -1.46 17.84 12.90
N TYR A 161 -0.67 17.55 11.86
CA TYR A 161 0.65 18.16 11.67
C TYR A 161 0.78 18.99 10.38
N ASN A 162 -0.17 18.94 9.45
CA ASN A 162 -0.11 19.49 8.09
C ASN A 162 1.08 18.98 7.25
N ARG A 163 2.24 18.77 7.87
CA ARG A 163 3.48 18.25 7.27
C ARG A 163 4.22 17.39 8.29
N TYR A 164 4.73 16.24 7.86
CA TYR A 164 5.43 15.29 8.73
C TYR A 164 6.34 14.36 7.93
N LYS A 165 7.29 13.71 8.62
CA LYS A 165 8.14 12.69 8.00
C LYS A 165 7.52 11.31 8.15
N GLN A 166 7.49 10.53 7.06
CA GLN A 166 6.93 9.19 7.00
C GLN A 166 7.82 8.24 6.23
N ASN A 167 8.03 7.05 6.77
CA ASN A 167 8.59 5.94 6.02
C ASN A 167 7.68 5.55 4.86
N ALA A 168 8.24 5.26 3.70
CA ALA A 168 7.48 4.89 2.52
C ALA A 168 8.20 3.82 1.70
N TRP A 169 7.43 2.87 1.17
CA TRP A 169 7.82 2.09 0.01
C TRP A 169 7.36 2.83 -1.25
N VAL A 170 8.32 3.24 -2.05
CA VAL A 170 8.10 4.00 -3.27
C VAL A 170 8.35 3.11 -4.48
N TYR A 171 7.34 2.89 -5.31
CA TYR A 171 7.53 2.27 -6.61
C TYR A 171 7.91 3.31 -7.65
N ILE A 172 8.96 3.04 -8.40
CA ILE A 172 9.51 3.91 -9.45
C ILE A 172 9.48 3.15 -10.76
N ASN A 173 8.77 3.71 -11.75
CA ASN A 173 8.67 3.14 -13.09
C ASN A 173 9.87 3.61 -13.95
N PHE A 174 10.34 2.74 -14.89
CA PHE A 174 11.37 3.10 -15.87
C PHE A 174 10.83 3.96 -16.99
#